data_2d6fa9c3fb354291cbd5654b33c3707b
#
_entry.id   2d6fa9c3fb354291cbd5654b33c3707b
#
_cell.length_a   1.000
_cell.length_b   1.000
_cell.length_c   1.000
_cell.angle_alpha   90.00
_cell.angle_beta   90.00
_cell.angle_gamma   90.00
#
_symmetry.space_group_name_H-M   'P 1'
#
loop_
_entity.id
_entity.type
_entity.pdbx_description
1 polymer ?
#
loop_
_entity_poly.entity_id
_entity_poly.type
_entity_poly.pdbx_seq_one_letter_code
_entity_poly.pdbx_strand_id
1 'polypeptide(L)'
;HVQRNKTKHLAEKFAWVHGVDRLIIAERLSSQRLDSAEPLNICLQVNIDGQDSKDGCAPEEVATLVEQISQLPRLRLRGLMVIPAPNNLKAFADAQALFEQVKEHHAHPDDWDTLSMGMSGDLEAAVAAGSTMVRVGTALFGARDYQK
;
A
#
# COMPACT_ATOMS: atom_id res chain seq x y z
N HIS A 1 8.36 0.18 3.27
CA HIS A 1 8.38 -0.08 4.72
C HIS A 1 8.49 1.23 5.51
N VAL A 2 7.58 1.44 6.41
CA VAL A 2 7.54 2.63 7.26
C VAL A 2 8.10 2.29 8.64
N GLN A 3 9.11 3.04 9.08
CA GLN A 3 9.70 2.87 10.39
C GLN A 3 8.84 3.56 11.46
N ARG A 4 8.74 2.95 12.64
CA ARG A 4 7.90 3.48 13.72
C ARG A 4 8.25 4.91 14.12
N ASN A 5 9.53 5.25 14.09
CA ASN A 5 9.98 6.58 14.51
C ASN A 5 9.78 7.66 13.45
N LYS A 6 9.26 7.28 12.28
CA LYS A 6 9.00 8.23 11.18
C LYS A 6 7.52 8.54 11.00
N THR A 7 6.63 7.87 11.74
CA THR A 7 5.19 7.96 11.49
C THR A 7 4.63 9.37 11.72
N LYS A 8 5.13 10.08 12.72
CA LYS A 8 4.62 11.41 13.02
C LYS A 8 4.83 12.37 11.83
N HIS A 9 6.03 12.37 11.28
CA HIS A 9 6.33 13.20 10.12
C HIS A 9 5.44 12.84 8.93
N LEU A 10 5.30 11.55 8.66
CA LEU A 10 4.46 11.08 7.56
C LEU A 10 3.00 11.47 7.77
N ALA A 11 2.50 11.30 9.00
CA ALA A 11 1.10 11.62 9.29
C ALA A 11 0.79 13.10 9.16
N GLU A 12 1.77 13.96 9.41
CA GLU A 12 1.56 15.40 9.38
C GLU A 12 1.77 16.02 8.01
N LYS A 13 2.65 15.44 7.18
CA LYS A 13 3.15 16.11 5.97
C LYS A 13 2.67 15.51 4.66
N PHE A 14 2.15 14.29 4.65
CA PHE A 14 1.85 13.61 3.40
C PHE A 14 0.38 13.31 3.22
N ALA A 15 -0.04 13.17 1.96
CA ALA A 15 -1.40 12.79 1.60
C ALA A 15 -1.53 11.28 1.38
N TRP A 16 -0.43 10.60 1.07
CA TRP A 16 -0.38 9.17 0.79
C TRP A 16 0.84 8.54 1.44
N VAL A 17 0.68 7.34 2.00
CA VAL A 17 1.78 6.52 2.51
C VAL A 17 1.58 5.09 2.02
N HIS A 18 2.56 4.53 1.33
CA HIS A 18 2.46 3.22 0.67
C HIS A 18 3.12 2.07 1.40
N GLY A 19 3.95 2.34 2.37
CA GLY A 19 4.78 1.30 3.01
C GLY A 19 4.24 0.76 4.33
N VAL A 20 2.94 0.79 4.52
CA VAL A 20 2.32 0.30 5.75
C VAL A 20 2.19 -1.23 5.67
N ASP A 21 2.82 -1.94 6.58
CA ASP A 21 2.79 -3.41 6.57
C ASP A 21 2.46 -4.03 7.91
N ARG A 22 2.13 -3.22 8.92
CA ARG A 22 1.78 -3.69 10.26
C ARG A 22 0.69 -2.82 10.85
N LEU A 23 -0.14 -3.44 11.69
CA LEU A 23 -1.21 -2.71 12.36
C LEU A 23 -0.68 -1.56 13.23
N ILE A 24 0.43 -1.78 13.96
CA ILE A 24 0.97 -0.74 14.83
C ILE A 24 1.35 0.53 14.07
N ILE A 25 1.86 0.38 12.86
CA ILE A 25 2.19 1.53 12.01
C ILE A 25 0.92 2.29 11.63
N ALA A 26 -0.11 1.57 11.21
CA ALA A 26 -1.38 2.20 10.85
C ALA A 26 -2.01 2.91 12.05
N GLU A 27 -1.96 2.29 13.23
CA GLU A 27 -2.48 2.91 14.45
C GLU A 27 -1.73 4.20 14.79
N ARG A 28 -0.42 4.21 14.64
CA ARG A 28 0.37 5.42 14.91
C ARG A 28 0.04 6.51 13.90
N LEU A 29 -0.07 6.18 12.62
CA LEU A 29 -0.46 7.16 11.60
C LEU A 29 -1.84 7.73 11.90
N SER A 30 -2.78 6.89 12.29
CA SER A 30 -4.12 7.31 12.65
C SER A 30 -4.13 8.29 13.83
N SER A 31 -3.41 7.95 14.89
CA SER A 31 -3.38 8.79 16.09
C SER A 31 -2.62 10.09 15.90
N GLN A 32 -1.65 10.12 14.99
CA GLN A 32 -0.80 11.28 14.76
C GLN A 32 -1.31 12.21 13.64
N ARG A 33 -2.27 11.75 12.83
CA ARG A 33 -2.86 12.58 11.79
C ARG A 33 -3.74 13.64 12.42
N LEU A 34 -3.64 14.88 11.95
CA LEU A 34 -4.44 15.98 12.49
C LEU A 34 -5.91 15.82 12.10
N ASP A 35 -6.82 16.11 13.05
CA ASP A 35 -8.26 16.06 12.78
C ASP A 35 -8.69 17.05 11.69
N SER A 36 -7.98 18.16 11.59
CA SER A 36 -8.29 19.20 10.60
C SER A 36 -7.82 18.86 9.19
N ALA A 37 -6.99 17.82 9.06
CA ALA A 37 -6.49 17.40 7.76
C ALA A 37 -7.46 16.40 7.11
N GLU A 38 -7.40 16.28 5.78
CA GLU A 38 -8.09 15.21 5.10
C GLU A 38 -7.54 13.86 5.58
N PRO A 39 -8.35 12.79 5.54
CA PRO A 39 -7.84 11.48 5.90
C PRO A 39 -6.59 11.12 5.11
N LEU A 40 -5.63 10.48 5.78
CA LEU A 40 -4.40 10.04 5.14
C LEU A 40 -4.69 8.80 4.31
N ASN A 41 -4.36 8.85 3.04
CA ASN A 41 -4.51 7.70 2.16
C ASN A 41 -3.35 6.74 2.37
N ILE A 42 -3.65 5.48 2.62
CA ILE A 42 -2.60 4.48 2.83
C ILE A 42 -2.83 3.26 1.94
N CYS A 43 -1.73 2.62 1.57
CA CYS A 43 -1.75 1.32 0.91
C CYS A 43 -1.00 0.33 1.78
N LEU A 44 -1.56 -0.86 1.91
CA LEU A 44 -0.95 -1.94 2.69
C LEU A 44 0.10 -2.62 1.82
N GLN A 45 1.33 -2.65 2.28
CA GLN A 45 2.41 -3.29 1.55
C GLN A 45 2.40 -4.79 1.81
N VAL A 46 2.40 -5.57 0.72
CA VAL A 46 2.32 -7.03 0.79
C VAL A 46 3.54 -7.64 0.12
N ASN A 47 4.15 -8.61 0.80
CA ASN A 47 5.22 -9.42 0.24
C ASN A 47 4.56 -10.57 -0.54
N ILE A 48 4.19 -10.28 -1.79
CA ILE A 48 3.32 -11.18 -2.56
C ILE A 48 3.99 -12.48 -2.98
N ASP A 49 5.29 -12.47 -3.15
CA ASP A 49 6.04 -13.65 -3.59
C ASP A 49 6.90 -14.28 -2.50
N GLY A 50 6.67 -13.90 -1.25
CA GLY A 50 7.28 -14.58 -0.10
C GLY A 50 8.79 -14.44 0.04
N GLN A 51 9.37 -13.36 -0.44
CA GLN A 51 10.81 -13.16 -0.33
C GLN A 51 11.21 -12.78 1.09
N ASP A 52 12.11 -13.54 1.68
CA ASP A 52 12.53 -13.33 3.07
C ASP A 52 13.16 -11.95 3.30
N SER A 53 13.81 -11.40 2.30
CA SER A 53 14.52 -10.13 2.43
C SER A 53 13.65 -8.91 2.12
N LYS A 54 12.39 -9.12 1.74
CA LYS A 54 11.49 -8.03 1.37
C LYS A 54 10.61 -7.62 2.53
N ASP A 55 10.30 -6.32 2.58
CA ASP A 55 9.30 -5.79 3.48
C ASP A 55 7.90 -6.16 2.99
N GLY A 56 6.93 -5.98 3.87
CA GLY A 56 5.55 -6.26 3.55
C GLY A 56 4.99 -7.39 4.38
N CYS A 57 3.67 -7.38 4.60
CA CYS A 57 3.01 -8.46 5.32
C CYS A 57 2.82 -9.67 4.41
N ALA A 58 2.60 -10.83 5.00
CA ALA A 58 2.31 -12.03 4.24
C ALA A 58 0.92 -11.95 3.62
N PRO A 59 0.70 -12.55 2.44
CA PRO A 59 -0.64 -12.54 1.83
C PRO A 59 -1.74 -13.07 2.74
N GLU A 60 -1.42 -14.04 3.59
CA GLU A 60 -2.38 -14.64 4.51
C GLU A 60 -2.85 -13.66 5.59
N GLU A 61 -2.09 -12.62 5.85
CA GLU A 61 -2.41 -11.62 6.87
C GLU A 61 -3.27 -10.48 6.34
N VAL A 62 -3.42 -10.36 5.03
CA VAL A 62 -4.00 -9.17 4.41
C VAL A 62 -5.46 -8.99 4.81
N ALA A 63 -6.27 -10.05 4.77
CA ALA A 63 -7.68 -9.92 5.09
C ALA A 63 -7.90 -9.37 6.50
N THR A 64 -7.17 -9.90 7.49
CA THR A 64 -7.26 -9.42 8.87
C THR A 64 -6.80 -7.98 9.01
N LEU A 65 -5.68 -7.63 8.37
CA LEU A 65 -5.15 -6.26 8.42
C LEU A 65 -6.11 -5.28 7.75
N VAL A 66 -6.69 -5.64 6.62
CA VAL A 66 -7.68 -4.80 5.94
C VAL A 66 -8.86 -4.52 6.87
N GLU A 67 -9.37 -5.56 7.53
CA GLU A 67 -10.50 -5.41 8.44
C GLU A 67 -10.15 -4.49 9.60
N GLN A 68 -8.98 -4.65 10.19
CA GLN A 68 -8.57 -3.85 11.34
C GLN A 68 -8.22 -2.41 10.95
N ILE A 69 -7.45 -2.22 9.89
CA ILE A 69 -6.95 -0.91 9.51
C ILE A 69 -8.07 -0.04 8.93
N SER A 70 -9.00 -0.64 8.18
CA SER A 70 -10.08 0.12 7.56
C SER A 70 -11.02 0.79 8.56
N GLN A 71 -10.98 0.35 9.81
CA GLN A 71 -11.81 0.93 10.87
C GLN A 71 -11.14 2.08 11.62
N LEU A 72 -9.85 2.33 11.37
CA LEU A 72 -9.12 3.38 12.08
C LEU A 72 -9.54 4.76 11.58
N PRO A 73 -9.68 5.73 12.52
CA PRO A 73 -10.05 7.09 12.12
C PRO A 73 -8.90 7.82 11.43
N ARG A 74 -9.25 8.83 10.67
CA ARG A 74 -8.30 9.73 9.99
C ARG A 74 -7.42 9.04 8.96
N LEU A 75 -7.73 7.78 8.63
CA LEU A 75 -7.06 7.05 7.55
C LEU A 75 -8.08 6.63 6.51
N ARG A 76 -7.62 6.50 5.28
CA ARG A 76 -8.41 5.92 4.21
C ARG A 76 -7.57 4.82 3.59
N LEU A 77 -7.92 3.57 3.86
CA LEU A 77 -7.19 2.43 3.30
C LEU A 77 -7.62 2.24 1.85
N ARG A 78 -6.72 2.58 0.94
CA ARG A 78 -7.05 2.65 -0.49
C ARG A 78 -6.76 1.37 -1.24
N GLY A 79 -5.84 0.56 -0.78
CA GLY A 79 -5.51 -0.66 -1.50
C GLY A 79 -4.21 -1.30 -1.07
N LEU A 80 -3.63 -2.04 -2.00
CA LEU A 80 -2.40 -2.79 -1.79
C LEU A 80 -1.25 -2.17 -2.57
N MET A 81 -0.04 -2.36 -2.07
CA MET A 81 1.19 -2.04 -2.77
C MET A 81 2.10 -3.26 -2.74
N VAL A 82 2.61 -3.65 -3.90
CA VAL A 82 3.50 -4.81 -4.02
C VAL A 82 4.73 -4.45 -4.83
N ILE A 83 5.86 -5.04 -4.44
CA ILE A 83 7.13 -4.93 -5.16
C ILE A 83 7.64 -6.37 -5.37
N PRO A 84 7.20 -7.04 -6.45
CA PRO A 84 7.60 -8.43 -6.68
C PRO A 84 9.08 -8.55 -7.03
N ALA A 85 9.60 -9.77 -6.95
CA ALA A 85 10.93 -10.07 -7.44
C ALA A 85 11.03 -9.75 -8.92
N PRO A 86 12.23 -9.38 -9.41
CA PRO A 86 12.42 -9.15 -10.85
C PRO A 86 11.95 -10.35 -11.66
N ASN A 87 11.27 -10.07 -12.75
CA ASN A 87 10.78 -11.09 -13.70
C ASN A 87 9.68 -12.01 -13.14
N ASN A 88 9.13 -11.72 -11.97
CA ASN A 88 8.03 -12.51 -11.41
C ASN A 88 6.70 -11.89 -11.82
N LEU A 89 6.32 -12.08 -13.07
CA LEU A 89 5.11 -11.47 -13.61
C LEU A 89 3.84 -12.10 -13.04
N LYS A 90 3.93 -13.36 -12.59
CA LYS A 90 2.80 -14.01 -11.94
C LYS A 90 2.35 -13.26 -10.68
N ALA A 91 3.28 -12.61 -10.00
CA ALA A 91 2.97 -11.87 -8.78
C ALA A 91 1.95 -10.75 -9.03
N PHE A 92 1.93 -10.16 -10.21
CA PHE A 92 0.94 -9.14 -10.53
C PHE A 92 -0.48 -9.72 -10.57
N ALA A 93 -0.64 -10.90 -11.17
CA ALA A 93 -1.93 -11.57 -11.19
C ALA A 93 -2.35 -12.01 -9.79
N ASP A 94 -1.40 -12.50 -9.00
CA ASP A 94 -1.67 -12.89 -7.60
C ASP A 94 -2.11 -11.68 -6.78
N ALA A 95 -1.46 -10.54 -6.97
CA ALA A 95 -1.83 -9.31 -6.27
C ALA A 95 -3.23 -8.83 -6.67
N GLN A 96 -3.56 -8.91 -7.93
CA GLN A 96 -4.89 -8.54 -8.42
C GLN A 96 -5.96 -9.44 -7.80
N ALA A 97 -5.73 -10.74 -7.77
CA ALA A 97 -6.66 -11.69 -7.17
C ALA A 97 -6.86 -11.41 -5.68
N LEU A 98 -5.78 -11.15 -4.97
CA LEU A 98 -5.83 -10.82 -3.54
C LEU A 98 -6.59 -9.52 -3.31
N PHE A 99 -6.32 -8.50 -4.13
CA PHE A 99 -6.97 -7.21 -4.04
C PHE A 99 -8.50 -7.37 -4.15
N GLU A 100 -8.96 -8.14 -5.12
CA GLU A 100 -10.40 -8.39 -5.29
C GLU A 100 -10.97 -9.23 -4.16
N GLN A 101 -10.23 -10.23 -3.71
CA GLN A 101 -10.68 -11.18 -2.69
C GLN A 101 -10.93 -10.51 -1.34
N VAL A 102 -10.09 -9.58 -0.95
CA VAL A 102 -10.15 -9.00 0.40
C VAL A 102 -11.07 -7.79 0.50
N LYS A 103 -11.62 -7.32 -0.60
CA LYS A 103 -12.47 -6.14 -0.60
C LYS A 103 -13.64 -6.27 0.38
N GLU A 104 -14.21 -7.45 0.51
CA GLU A 104 -15.34 -7.69 1.40
C GLU A 104 -15.02 -7.51 2.88
N HIS A 105 -13.73 -7.56 3.23
CA HIS A 105 -13.30 -7.36 4.62
C HIS A 105 -13.12 -5.89 4.99
N HIS A 106 -13.18 -5.00 4.01
CA HIS A 106 -12.98 -3.58 4.24
C HIS A 106 -14.25 -2.94 4.81
N ALA A 107 -14.09 -2.15 5.87
CA ALA A 107 -15.23 -1.46 6.50
C ALA A 107 -15.86 -0.42 5.56
N HIS A 108 -15.08 0.10 4.61
CA HIS A 108 -15.52 1.12 3.66
C HIS A 108 -15.08 0.71 2.24
N PRO A 109 -15.72 -0.31 1.65
CA PRO A 109 -15.22 -0.88 0.39
C PRO A 109 -15.14 0.10 -0.78
N ASP A 110 -15.87 1.19 -0.73
CA ASP A 110 -15.79 2.22 -1.78
C ASP A 110 -14.42 2.91 -1.81
N ASP A 111 -13.67 2.88 -0.71
CA ASP A 111 -12.33 3.45 -0.66
C ASP A 111 -11.27 2.52 -1.28
N TRP A 112 -11.60 1.26 -1.48
CA TRP A 112 -10.68 0.22 -1.93
C TRP A 112 -10.55 0.24 -3.45
N ASP A 113 -9.67 1.11 -3.95
CA ASP A 113 -9.61 1.40 -5.38
C ASP A 113 -8.19 1.47 -5.96
N THR A 114 -7.17 1.18 -5.14
CA THR A 114 -5.78 1.39 -5.56
C THR A 114 -4.99 0.10 -5.46
N LEU A 115 -4.43 -0.32 -6.59
CA LEU A 115 -3.48 -1.43 -6.63
C LEU A 115 -2.17 -0.86 -7.16
N SER A 116 -1.25 -0.55 -6.24
CA SER A 116 0.02 0.08 -6.55
C SER A 116 1.04 -1.01 -6.84
N MET A 117 1.32 -1.23 -8.11
CA MET A 117 2.31 -2.22 -8.54
C MET A 117 2.84 -1.83 -9.91
N GLY A 118 4.06 -2.28 -10.19
CA GLY A 118 4.71 -1.96 -11.45
C GLY A 118 5.70 -0.84 -11.32
N MET A 119 6.83 -1.00 -11.97
CA MET A 119 7.90 -0.01 -12.03
C MET A 119 8.31 0.11 -13.49
N SER A 120 9.28 0.98 -13.79
CA SER A 120 9.66 1.26 -15.17
C SER A 120 9.95 0.01 -16.01
N GLY A 121 10.54 -1.01 -15.39
CA GLY A 121 10.92 -2.22 -16.12
C GLY A 121 9.82 -3.23 -16.40
N ASP A 122 8.67 -3.11 -15.71
CA ASP A 122 7.57 -4.07 -15.86
C ASP A 122 6.21 -3.40 -15.97
N LEU A 123 6.20 -2.16 -16.40
CA LEU A 123 5.01 -1.31 -16.45
C LEU A 123 3.85 -1.95 -17.22
N GLU A 124 4.13 -2.49 -18.41
CA GLU A 124 3.08 -3.05 -19.25
C GLU A 124 2.43 -4.27 -18.61
N ALA A 125 3.24 -5.15 -18.02
CA ALA A 125 2.72 -6.32 -17.33
C ALA A 125 1.85 -5.95 -16.14
N ALA A 126 2.27 -4.94 -15.38
CA ALA A 126 1.51 -4.49 -14.22
C ALA A 126 0.16 -3.90 -14.63
N VAL A 127 0.15 -3.07 -15.66
CA VAL A 127 -1.10 -2.46 -16.15
C VAL A 127 -2.05 -3.53 -16.69
N ALA A 128 -1.52 -4.49 -17.44
CA ALA A 128 -2.34 -5.58 -17.97
C ALA A 128 -2.97 -6.41 -16.86
N ALA A 129 -2.32 -6.51 -15.70
CA ALA A 129 -2.83 -7.26 -14.55
C ALA A 129 -3.74 -6.42 -13.64
N GLY A 130 -4.03 -5.18 -13.98
CA GLY A 130 -5.00 -4.37 -13.23
C GLY A 130 -4.42 -3.31 -12.32
N SER A 131 -3.13 -2.98 -12.47
CA SER A 131 -2.52 -1.91 -11.67
C SER A 131 -3.27 -0.59 -11.91
N THR A 132 -3.59 0.11 -10.81
CA THR A 132 -4.20 1.43 -10.88
C THR A 132 -3.19 2.54 -10.58
N MET A 133 -2.02 2.17 -10.09
CA MET A 133 -0.95 3.12 -9.79
C MET A 133 0.39 2.44 -10.04
N VAL A 134 1.19 3.01 -10.92
CA VAL A 134 2.51 2.48 -11.25
C VAL A 134 3.58 3.43 -10.74
N ARG A 135 4.77 2.88 -10.49
CA ARG A 135 5.88 3.65 -9.94
C ARG A 135 6.96 3.82 -11.00
N VAL A 136 6.91 4.96 -11.68
CA VAL A 136 7.95 5.34 -12.66
C VAL A 136 8.73 6.56 -12.14
N GLY A 137 8.73 6.74 -10.82
CA GLY A 137 9.19 7.95 -10.18
C GLY A 137 10.62 8.34 -10.49
N THR A 138 11.52 7.38 -10.63
CA THR A 138 12.90 7.69 -10.95
C THR A 138 13.01 8.44 -12.27
N ALA A 139 12.20 8.06 -13.24
CA ALA A 139 12.21 8.69 -14.56
C ALA A 139 11.52 10.06 -14.54
N LEU A 140 10.49 10.24 -13.71
CA LEU A 140 9.64 11.43 -13.73
C LEU A 140 9.94 12.39 -12.60
N PHE A 141 10.25 11.89 -11.41
CA PHE A 141 10.33 12.70 -10.21
C PHE A 141 11.69 12.67 -9.54
N GLY A 142 12.64 11.96 -10.10
CA GLY A 142 13.85 11.65 -9.39
C GLY A 142 13.58 10.64 -8.29
N ALA A 143 14.51 10.47 -7.40
CA ALA A 143 14.44 9.42 -6.40
C ALA A 143 13.43 9.76 -5.31
N ARG A 144 12.43 8.97 -5.12
CA ARG A 144 11.58 8.92 -3.93
C ARG A 144 10.69 10.11 -3.66
N ASP A 145 10.69 11.12 -4.45
CA ASP A 145 9.94 12.32 -4.15
C ASP A 145 8.45 12.13 -4.29
N TYR A 146 8.04 11.18 -5.07
CA TYR A 146 6.63 10.90 -5.29
C TYR A 146 5.90 10.44 -4.04
N GLN A 147 6.62 10.17 -2.97
CA GLN A 147 6.02 9.78 -1.70
C GLN A 147 5.71 10.96 -0.79
N LYS A 148 6.06 12.11 -1.21
CA LYS A 148 5.82 13.32 -0.43
C LYS A 148 4.40 13.79 -0.49
#